data_401d71f935c479c63d7729013cfef704
#
_entry.id   401d71f935c479c63d7729013cfef704
#
_cell.length_a   1.000
_cell.length_b   1.000
_cell.length_c   1.000
_cell.angle_alpha   90.00
_cell.angle_beta   90.00
_cell.angle_gamma   90.00
#
_symmetry.space_group_name_H-M   'P 1'
#
loop_
_entity.id
_entity.type
_entity.pdbx_description
1 polymer ?
#
loop_
_entity_poly.entity_id
_entity_poly.type
_entity_poly.pdbx_seq_one_letter_code
_entity_poly.pdbx_strand_id
1 'polypeptide(L)'
;TEIKNDGNEIIPILKFSYNHLTPSLKSCFTYCALFPKDFMIPKWTVIELWIAHKYVEPLDEGQSIEEAAEEYFHILVRRCFFRNVERSENGEILAFKVHDLMHDMAQQVSGKDI
;
A
#
# COMPACT_ATOMS: atom_id res chain seq x y z
N THR A 1 -14.79 -22.54 12.14
CA THR A 1 -15.90 -21.68 11.75
C THR A 1 -15.74 -20.29 12.33
N GLU A 2 -15.29 -20.21 13.56
CA GLU A 2 -15.07 -18.90 14.16
C GLU A 2 -13.96 -18.15 13.43
N ILE A 3 -12.96 -18.87 12.97
CA ILE A 3 -11.90 -18.25 12.19
C ILE A 3 -12.46 -17.70 10.91
N LYS A 4 -13.36 -18.41 10.28
CA LYS A 4 -14.02 -17.91 9.09
C LYS A 4 -14.84 -16.67 9.38
N ASN A 5 -15.55 -16.69 10.51
CA ASN A 5 -16.35 -15.53 10.88
C ASN A 5 -15.48 -14.31 11.11
N ASP A 6 -14.35 -14.51 11.78
CA ASP A 6 -13.43 -13.40 11.98
C ASP A 6 -12.92 -12.87 10.67
N GLY A 7 -12.57 -13.78 9.75
CA GLY A 7 -12.11 -13.36 8.45
C GLY A 7 -13.19 -12.62 7.68
N ASN A 8 -14.44 -13.10 7.78
CA ASN A 8 -15.54 -12.46 7.10
C ASN A 8 -15.79 -11.05 7.62
N GLU A 9 -15.55 -10.84 8.92
CA GLU A 9 -15.74 -9.52 9.49
C GLU A 9 -14.60 -8.60 9.14
N ILE A 10 -13.37 -9.12 9.09
CA ILE A 10 -12.21 -8.31 8.83
C ILE A 10 -12.16 -7.84 7.38
N ILE A 11 -12.50 -8.72 6.44
CA ILE A 11 -12.43 -8.38 5.03
C ILE A 11 -13.29 -7.16 4.69
N PRO A 12 -14.55 -7.06 5.15
CA PRO A 12 -15.32 -5.85 4.87
C PRO A 12 -14.70 -4.59 5.44
N ILE A 13 -14.08 -4.67 6.62
CA ILE A 13 -13.40 -3.52 7.21
C ILE A 13 -12.24 -3.09 6.35
N LEU A 14 -11.46 -4.05 5.86
CA LEU A 14 -10.32 -3.73 5.01
C LEU A 14 -10.78 -3.13 3.69
N LYS A 15 -11.87 -3.65 3.13
CA LYS A 15 -12.42 -3.08 1.89
C LYS A 15 -12.89 -1.65 2.12
N PHE A 16 -13.47 -1.38 3.28
CA PHE A 16 -13.89 -0.03 3.62
C PHE A 16 -12.68 0.91 3.62
N SER A 17 -11.60 0.48 4.29
CA SER A 17 -10.38 1.28 4.31
C SER A 17 -9.84 1.50 2.91
N TYR A 18 -9.82 0.46 2.10
CA TYR A 18 -9.34 0.55 0.72
C TYR A 18 -10.20 1.54 -0.07
N ASN A 19 -11.51 1.45 0.09
CA ASN A 19 -12.41 2.30 -0.70
C ASN A 19 -12.34 3.76 -0.30
N HIS A 20 -11.74 4.06 0.84
CA HIS A 20 -11.54 5.43 1.26
C HIS A 20 -10.24 6.03 0.75
N LEU A 21 -9.45 5.25 0.03
CA LEU A 21 -8.26 5.79 -0.63
C LEU A 21 -8.67 6.55 -1.87
N THR A 22 -7.89 7.58 -2.20
CA THR A 22 -8.06 8.23 -3.50
C THR A 22 -7.69 7.26 -4.60
N PRO A 23 -8.12 7.51 -5.84
CA PRO A 23 -7.72 6.63 -6.93
C PRO A 23 -6.20 6.47 -7.07
N SER A 24 -5.45 7.56 -6.86
CA SER A 24 -4.00 7.47 -6.92
C SER A 24 -3.44 6.55 -5.85
N LEU A 25 -3.93 6.70 -4.61
CA LEU A 25 -3.47 5.84 -3.53
C LEU A 25 -3.87 4.39 -3.76
N LYS A 26 -5.05 4.15 -4.34
CA LYS A 26 -5.44 2.79 -4.66
C LYS A 26 -4.49 2.16 -5.65
N SER A 27 -4.12 2.91 -6.68
CA SER A 27 -3.18 2.39 -7.67
C SER A 27 -1.84 2.06 -7.04
N CYS A 28 -1.35 2.94 -6.18
CA CYS A 28 -0.08 2.71 -5.50
C CYS A 28 -0.14 1.46 -4.64
N PHE A 29 -1.21 1.29 -3.89
CA PHE A 29 -1.34 0.13 -3.02
C PHE A 29 -1.47 -1.15 -3.83
N THR A 30 -2.34 -1.17 -4.85
CA THR A 30 -2.53 -2.40 -5.62
C THR A 30 -1.27 -2.79 -6.36
N TYR A 31 -0.47 -1.81 -6.78
CA TYR A 31 0.80 -2.14 -7.39
C TYR A 31 1.70 -2.91 -6.42
N CYS A 32 1.75 -2.46 -5.18
CA CYS A 32 2.54 -3.16 -4.16
C CYS A 32 2.00 -4.57 -3.91
N ALA A 33 0.70 -4.76 -4.02
CA ALA A 33 0.10 -6.06 -3.78
C ALA A 33 0.41 -7.07 -4.90
N LEU A 34 1.02 -6.63 -5.99
CA LEU A 34 1.49 -7.55 -7.01
C LEU A 34 2.74 -8.31 -6.59
N PHE A 35 3.48 -7.79 -5.61
CA PHE A 35 4.64 -8.50 -5.10
C PHE A 35 4.19 -9.71 -4.31
N PRO A 36 5.03 -10.75 -4.25
CA PRO A 36 4.64 -11.94 -3.49
C PRO A 36 4.35 -11.60 -2.03
N LYS A 37 3.45 -12.36 -1.43
CA LYS A 37 3.18 -12.25 -0.02
C LYS A 37 4.47 -12.47 0.75
N ASP A 38 4.66 -11.70 1.81
CA ASP A 38 5.86 -11.78 2.66
C ASP A 38 7.13 -11.26 2.00
N PHE A 39 7.04 -10.68 0.83
CA PHE A 39 8.22 -10.10 0.19
C PHE A 39 8.53 -8.73 0.81
N MET A 40 9.79 -8.52 1.17
CA MET A 40 10.23 -7.23 1.71
C MET A 40 10.55 -6.31 0.55
N ILE A 41 9.75 -5.26 0.40
CA ILE A 41 9.81 -4.37 -0.76
C ILE A 41 10.67 -3.16 -0.40
N PRO A 42 11.73 -2.87 -1.18
CA PRO A 42 12.50 -1.65 -0.94
C PRO A 42 11.66 -0.41 -1.21
N LYS A 43 11.67 0.52 -0.26
CA LYS A 43 10.81 1.69 -0.35
C LYS A 43 11.09 2.52 -1.59
N TRP A 44 12.38 2.84 -1.83
CA TRP A 44 12.69 3.73 -2.94
C TRP A 44 12.45 3.08 -4.29
N THR A 45 12.59 1.76 -4.37
CA THR A 45 12.25 1.06 -5.59
C THR A 45 10.78 1.26 -5.94
N VAL A 46 9.91 1.10 -4.95
CA VAL A 46 8.49 1.19 -5.22
C VAL A 46 8.08 2.64 -5.51
N ILE A 47 8.70 3.59 -4.81
CA ILE A 47 8.40 5.00 -5.08
C ILE A 47 8.75 5.35 -6.51
N GLU A 48 9.90 4.92 -7.00
CA GLU A 48 10.30 5.18 -8.37
C GLU A 48 9.36 4.54 -9.36
N LEU A 49 8.90 3.33 -9.05
CA LEU A 49 7.96 2.65 -9.93
C LEU A 49 6.60 3.34 -9.96
N TRP A 50 6.14 3.81 -8.80
CA TRP A 50 4.89 4.57 -8.75
C TRP A 50 4.98 5.80 -9.65
N ILE A 51 6.09 6.52 -9.56
CA ILE A 51 6.30 7.72 -10.36
C ILE A 51 6.35 7.37 -11.84
N ALA A 52 7.06 6.31 -12.18
CA ALA A 52 7.20 5.89 -13.58
C ALA A 52 5.85 5.52 -14.18
N HIS A 53 4.97 4.93 -13.38
CA HIS A 53 3.63 4.56 -13.84
C HIS A 53 2.64 5.71 -13.77
N LYS A 54 3.09 6.87 -13.28
CA LYS A 54 2.25 8.06 -13.20
C LYS A 54 1.08 7.89 -12.25
N TYR A 55 1.28 7.10 -11.20
CA TYR A 55 0.27 6.94 -10.18
C TYR A 55 0.25 8.09 -9.18
N VAL A 56 1.31 8.89 -9.13
CA VAL A 56 1.48 9.92 -8.11
C VAL A 56 1.16 11.27 -8.70
N GLU A 57 0.37 12.04 -7.97
CA GLU A 57 0.05 13.42 -8.34
C GLU A 57 0.45 14.32 -7.18
N PRO A 58 1.10 15.46 -7.45
CA PRO A 58 1.41 16.38 -6.37
C PRO A 58 0.13 16.80 -5.64
N LEU A 59 0.22 16.87 -4.32
CA LEU A 59 -0.93 17.24 -3.51
C LEU A 59 -1.08 18.75 -3.40
N ASP A 60 0.03 19.46 -3.49
CA ASP A 60 0.04 20.91 -3.36
C ASP A 60 0.85 21.50 -4.48
N GLU A 61 0.51 22.75 -4.81
CA GLU A 61 1.29 23.50 -5.75
C GLU A 61 2.68 23.72 -5.19
N GLY A 62 3.69 23.43 -5.98
CA GLY A 62 5.07 23.55 -5.53
C GLY A 62 5.64 22.29 -4.91
N GLN A 63 4.81 21.29 -4.66
CA GLN A 63 5.30 20.02 -4.16
C GLN A 63 5.94 19.25 -5.32
N SER A 64 7.12 18.67 -5.06
CA SER A 64 7.74 17.83 -6.09
C SER A 64 7.02 16.49 -6.15
N ILE A 65 7.20 15.80 -7.30
CA ILE A 65 6.58 14.50 -7.46
C ILE A 65 7.17 13.50 -6.46
N GLU A 66 8.45 13.64 -6.15
CA GLU A 66 9.09 12.76 -5.17
C GLU A 66 8.53 12.98 -3.78
N GLU A 67 8.31 14.24 -3.42
CA GLU A 67 7.70 14.54 -2.12
C GLU A 67 6.30 13.98 -2.04
N ALA A 68 5.54 14.08 -3.12
CA ALA A 68 4.19 13.54 -3.14
C ALA A 68 4.21 12.03 -2.99
N ALA A 69 5.12 11.37 -3.69
CA ALA A 69 5.21 9.90 -3.61
C ALA A 69 5.57 9.47 -2.19
N GLU A 70 6.47 10.19 -1.55
CA GLU A 70 6.84 9.85 -0.19
C GLU A 70 5.67 10.07 0.76
N GLU A 71 4.88 11.09 0.54
CA GLU A 71 3.70 11.30 1.36
C GLU A 71 2.67 10.20 1.14
N TYR A 72 2.48 9.76 -0.09
CA TYR A 72 1.61 8.62 -0.38
C TYR A 72 2.06 7.40 0.41
N PHE A 73 3.37 7.16 0.41
CA PHE A 73 3.90 6.01 1.13
C PHE A 73 3.57 6.11 2.62
N HIS A 74 3.78 7.28 3.21
CA HIS A 74 3.51 7.45 4.63
C HIS A 74 2.03 7.33 4.96
N ILE A 75 1.16 7.77 4.07
CA ILE A 75 -0.26 7.59 4.27
C ILE A 75 -0.60 6.11 4.36
N LEU A 76 -0.06 5.31 3.45
CA LEU A 76 -0.34 3.88 3.45
C LEU A 76 0.23 3.19 4.68
N VAL A 77 1.39 3.64 5.15
CA VAL A 77 1.94 3.10 6.39
C VAL A 77 1.02 3.44 7.57
N ARG A 78 0.62 4.71 7.67
CA ARG A 78 -0.22 5.13 8.79
C ARG A 78 -1.57 4.45 8.80
N ARG A 79 -2.10 4.10 7.64
CA ARG A 79 -3.38 3.43 7.55
C ARG A 79 -3.25 1.91 7.60
N CYS A 80 -2.06 1.42 7.95
CA CYS A 80 -1.80 0.01 8.20
C CYS A 80 -1.90 -0.89 6.99
N PHE A 81 -1.76 -0.33 5.79
CA PHE A 81 -1.68 -1.15 4.59
C PHE A 81 -0.32 -1.83 4.46
N PHE A 82 0.71 -1.22 5.03
CA PHE A 82 2.08 -1.76 5.02
C PHE A 82 2.49 -2.06 6.45
N ARG A 83 3.34 -3.05 6.62
CA ARG A 83 3.77 -3.51 7.93
C ARG A 83 5.22 -3.95 7.87
N ASN A 84 5.75 -4.30 9.04
CA ASN A 84 7.10 -4.86 9.18
C ASN A 84 8.13 -3.98 8.51
N VAL A 85 8.01 -2.66 8.75
CA VAL A 85 8.93 -1.72 8.12
C VAL A 85 10.33 -1.88 8.72
N GLU A 86 11.34 -1.85 7.87
CA GLU A 86 12.72 -1.80 8.28
C GLU A 86 13.20 -0.37 8.23
N ARG A 87 13.87 0.06 9.30
CA ARG A 87 14.32 1.45 9.39
C ARG A 87 15.82 1.50 9.52
N SER A 88 16.40 2.59 9.01
CA SER A 88 17.80 2.88 9.23
C SER A 88 18.02 3.38 10.66
N GLU A 89 19.29 3.62 11.01
CA GLU A 89 19.60 4.08 12.35
C GLU A 89 18.94 5.40 12.67
N ASN A 90 18.77 6.26 11.67
CA ASN A 90 18.14 7.56 11.90
C ASN A 90 16.63 7.52 11.66
N GLY A 91 16.03 6.34 11.60
CA GLY A 91 14.58 6.21 11.59
C GLY A 91 13.93 6.23 10.22
N GLU A 92 14.69 6.38 9.17
CA GLU A 92 14.13 6.37 7.83
C GLU A 92 13.71 4.96 7.44
N ILE A 93 12.54 4.85 6.81
CA ILE A 93 12.06 3.54 6.36
C ILE A 93 12.82 3.13 5.11
N LEU A 94 13.37 1.92 5.14
CA LEU A 94 14.14 1.38 4.03
C LEU A 94 13.36 0.35 3.23
N ALA A 95 12.49 -0.42 3.89
CA ALA A 95 11.75 -1.49 3.24
C ALA A 95 10.51 -1.81 4.05
N PHE A 96 9.59 -2.53 3.44
CA PHE A 96 8.31 -2.79 4.08
C PHE A 96 7.66 -4.01 3.43
N LYS A 97 6.59 -4.50 4.06
CA LYS A 97 5.77 -5.57 3.51
C LYS A 97 4.33 -5.09 3.41
N VAL A 98 3.60 -5.62 2.46
CA VAL A 98 2.16 -5.43 2.42
C VAL A 98 1.54 -6.31 3.51
N HIS A 99 0.63 -5.73 4.28
CA HIS A 99 -0.07 -6.48 5.32
C HIS A 99 -0.75 -7.71 4.68
N ASP A 100 -0.63 -8.86 5.34
CA ASP A 100 -1.11 -10.12 4.74
C ASP A 100 -2.58 -10.03 4.33
N LEU A 101 -3.42 -9.55 5.23
CA LEU A 101 -4.85 -9.48 4.93
C LEU A 101 -5.14 -8.43 3.86
N MET A 102 -4.37 -7.36 3.83
CA MET A 102 -4.51 -6.36 2.77
C MET A 102 -4.11 -6.95 1.43
N HIS A 103 -3.06 -7.76 1.43
CA HIS A 103 -2.64 -8.44 0.20
C HIS A 103 -3.76 -9.35 -0.32
N ASP A 104 -4.34 -10.13 0.58
CA ASP A 104 -5.43 -11.03 0.20
C ASP A 104 -6.63 -10.26 -0.31
N MET A 105 -6.96 -9.16 0.36
CA MET A 105 -8.09 -8.34 -0.06
C MET A 105 -7.85 -7.74 -1.44
N ALA A 106 -6.63 -7.29 -1.70
CA ALA A 106 -6.31 -6.71 -2.99
C ALA A 106 -6.49 -7.73 -4.11
N GLN A 107 -6.14 -8.99 -3.85
CA GLN A 107 -6.36 -10.03 -4.84
C GLN A 107 -7.85 -10.21 -5.13
N GLN A 108 -8.68 -10.06 -4.10
CA GLN A 108 -10.11 -10.21 -4.30
C GLN A 108 -10.70 -9.08 -5.13
N VAL A 109 -10.24 -7.85 -4.93
CA VAL A 109 -10.86 -6.72 -5.61
C VAL A 109 -10.31 -6.52 -7.01
N SER A 110 -9.18 -7.11 -7.35
CA SER A 110 -8.60 -6.91 -8.68
C SER A 110 -8.33 -8.23 -9.39
N GLY A 111 -7.86 -9.23 -8.66
CA GLY A 111 -7.39 -10.46 -9.29
C GLY A 111 -8.48 -11.24 -9.99
N LYS A 112 -9.66 -11.22 -9.45
CA LYS A 112 -10.72 -12.01 -10.03
C LYS A 112 -11.25 -11.41 -11.32
N ASP A 113 -10.89 -10.20 -11.58
CA ASP A 113 -11.27 -9.59 -12.85
C ASP A 113 -10.54 -10.21 -14.02
N ILE A 114 -9.54 -10.95 -13.70
CA ILE A 114 -8.76 -11.65 -14.73
C ILE A 114 -9.38 -13.01 -15.11
#